data_a74de73674a13465760c3d27a7b7d8e2
#
_entry.id   a74de73674a13465760c3d27a7b7d8e2
#
_cell.length_a   1.000
_cell.length_b   1.000
_cell.length_c   1.000
_cell.angle_alpha   90.00
_cell.angle_beta   90.00
_cell.angle_gamma   90.00
#
_symmetry.space_group_name_H-M   'P 1'
#
loop_
_entity.id
_entity.type
_entity.pdbx_description
1 polymer ?
#
loop_
_entity_poly.entity_id
_entity_poly.type
_entity_poly.pdbx_seq_one_letter_code
_entity_poly.pdbx_strand_id
1 'polypeptide(L)'
;MFHNFHEVQHWLNEQFIKSDICSNDASKINSKWMDNARLAINKIKGENQFKLLIESLLNDNSYLSEVASGSFQQPNGFDRISLINNKVPEYKLRLHIWGLQTRPDSEEDIHNHTYSFASSVLSGLLHQQLFCIVPDASGD
;
A
#
# COMPACT_ATOMS: atom_id res chain seq x y z
N MET A 1 -13.69 -13.67 4.06
CA MET A 1 -12.59 -14.16 3.19
C MET A 1 -12.81 -13.59 1.82
N PHE A 2 -11.78 -13.06 1.16
CA PHE A 2 -11.86 -12.59 -0.23
C PHE A 2 -11.34 -13.66 -1.18
N HIS A 3 -11.96 -13.79 -2.34
CA HIS A 3 -11.53 -14.77 -3.36
C HIS A 3 -10.66 -14.17 -4.47
N ASN A 4 -10.75 -12.84 -4.67
CA ASN A 4 -9.99 -12.10 -5.67
C ASN A 4 -9.80 -10.64 -5.27
N PHE A 5 -8.97 -9.90 -6.01
CA PHE A 5 -8.72 -8.49 -5.74
C PHE A 5 -9.90 -7.58 -6.10
N HIS A 6 -10.81 -7.97 -6.98
CA HIS A 6 -12.05 -7.21 -7.25
C HIS A 6 -12.96 -7.17 -6.02
N GLU A 7 -13.06 -8.28 -5.28
CA GLU A 7 -13.81 -8.30 -4.01
C GLU A 7 -13.14 -7.42 -2.95
N VAL A 8 -11.81 -7.42 -2.88
CA VAL A 8 -11.05 -6.51 -2.00
C VAL A 8 -11.33 -5.06 -2.37
N GLN A 9 -11.26 -4.72 -3.65
CA GLN A 9 -11.51 -3.36 -4.15
C GLN A 9 -12.96 -2.92 -3.87
N HIS A 10 -13.93 -3.77 -4.14
CA HIS A 10 -15.33 -3.48 -3.85
C HIS A 10 -15.55 -3.20 -2.36
N TRP A 11 -15.04 -4.07 -1.49
CA TRP A 11 -15.13 -3.88 -0.05
C TRP A 11 -14.44 -2.57 0.42
N LEU A 12 -13.24 -2.26 -0.08
CA LEU A 12 -12.54 -1.02 0.23
C LEU A 12 -13.32 0.21 -0.20
N ASN A 13 -13.90 0.19 -1.41
CA ASN A 13 -14.74 1.28 -1.90
C ASN A 13 -15.91 1.55 -0.95
N GLU A 14 -16.59 0.51 -0.48
CA GLU A 14 -17.68 0.67 0.49
C GLU A 14 -17.19 1.28 1.83
N GLN A 15 -16.03 0.85 2.34
CA GLN A 15 -15.52 1.38 3.60
C GLN A 15 -15.12 2.85 3.47
N PHE A 16 -14.44 3.24 2.39
CA PHE A 16 -14.00 4.61 2.17
C PHE A 16 -15.17 5.56 1.88
N ILE A 17 -16.14 5.16 1.05
CA ILE A 17 -17.35 5.97 0.79
C ILE A 17 -18.15 6.19 2.09
N LYS A 18 -18.34 5.17 2.92
CA LYS A 18 -19.01 5.31 4.22
C LYS A 18 -18.27 6.29 5.15
N SER A 19 -16.96 6.35 5.06
CA SER A 19 -16.14 7.27 5.87
C SER A 19 -16.32 8.73 5.46
N ASP A 20 -16.44 9.00 4.17
CA ASP A 20 -16.62 10.35 3.64
C ASP A 20 -18.00 10.94 3.99
N ILE A 21 -19.04 10.10 3.96
CA ILE A 21 -20.43 10.53 4.25
C ILE A 21 -20.62 10.88 5.74
N CYS A 22 -19.85 10.29 6.64
CA CYS A 22 -20.09 10.38 8.08
C CYS A 22 -19.38 11.55 8.79
N SER A 23 -18.58 12.39 8.11
CA SER A 23 -17.82 13.44 8.77
C SER A 23 -17.56 14.64 7.87
N ASN A 24 -17.93 15.85 8.36
CA ASN A 24 -17.54 17.12 7.76
C ASN A 24 -16.18 17.63 8.25
N ASP A 25 -15.47 16.86 9.06
CA ASP A 25 -14.19 17.22 9.67
C ASP A 25 -13.06 16.43 9.00
N ALA A 26 -12.20 17.12 8.25
CA ALA A 26 -11.09 16.52 7.51
C ALA A 26 -10.14 15.68 8.39
N SER A 27 -9.93 16.06 9.66
CA SER A 27 -9.07 15.30 10.58
C SER A 27 -9.69 13.95 10.95
N LYS A 28 -11.01 13.91 11.11
CA LYS A 28 -11.75 12.66 11.39
C LYS A 28 -11.88 11.77 10.16
N ILE A 29 -11.97 12.36 8.97
CA ILE A 29 -11.93 11.61 7.71
C ILE A 29 -10.58 10.90 7.60
N ASN A 30 -9.47 11.60 7.78
CA ASN A 30 -8.13 11.02 7.71
C ASN A 30 -7.93 9.88 8.71
N SER A 31 -8.40 10.01 9.96
CA SER A 31 -8.27 8.93 10.94
C SER A 31 -9.07 7.68 10.56
N LYS A 32 -10.31 7.84 10.08
CA LYS A 32 -11.14 6.73 9.61
C LYS A 32 -10.56 6.05 8.37
N TRP A 33 -10.01 6.81 7.44
CA TRP A 33 -9.33 6.26 6.26
C TRP A 33 -8.13 5.40 6.67
N MET A 34 -7.34 5.88 7.63
CA MET A 34 -6.21 5.11 8.15
C MET A 34 -6.66 3.84 8.88
N ASP A 35 -7.75 3.88 9.63
CA ASP A 35 -8.31 2.71 10.29
C ASP A 35 -8.83 1.69 9.26
N ASN A 36 -9.49 2.15 8.19
CA ASN A 36 -9.90 1.30 7.09
C ASN A 36 -8.71 0.69 6.34
N ALA A 37 -7.64 1.46 6.11
CA ALA A 37 -6.43 0.97 5.51
C ALA A 37 -5.75 -0.12 6.37
N ARG A 38 -5.65 0.09 7.70
CA ARG A 38 -5.15 -0.92 8.64
C ARG A 38 -6.02 -2.17 8.66
N LEU A 39 -7.34 -1.99 8.67
CA LEU A 39 -8.28 -3.11 8.63
C LEU A 39 -8.13 -3.92 7.35
N ALA A 40 -7.97 -3.26 6.19
CA ALA A 40 -7.73 -3.90 4.92
C ALA A 40 -6.46 -4.76 4.95
N ILE A 41 -5.34 -4.15 5.35
CA ILE A 41 -4.05 -4.86 5.47
C ILE A 41 -4.20 -6.07 6.41
N ASN A 42 -4.86 -5.92 7.55
CA ASN A 42 -5.07 -7.04 8.49
C ASN A 42 -5.94 -8.16 7.91
N LYS A 43 -6.90 -7.85 7.03
CA LYS A 43 -7.74 -8.86 6.37
C LYS A 43 -6.99 -9.64 5.29
N ILE A 44 -6.07 -9.01 4.58
CA ILE A 44 -5.40 -9.61 3.41
C ILE A 44 -4.02 -10.18 3.72
N LYS A 45 -3.35 -9.75 4.80
CA LYS A 45 -1.97 -10.17 5.14
C LYS A 45 -1.82 -11.62 5.59
N GLY A 46 -2.91 -12.29 5.96
CA GLY A 46 -2.88 -13.70 6.35
C GLY A 46 -2.35 -14.57 5.20
N GLU A 47 -1.39 -15.45 5.49
CA GLU A 47 -0.69 -16.25 4.47
C GLU A 47 -1.66 -16.95 3.50
N ASN A 48 -2.65 -17.67 4.03
CA ASN A 48 -3.64 -18.35 3.20
C ASN A 48 -4.52 -17.41 2.40
N GLN A 49 -4.89 -16.25 2.97
CA GLN A 49 -5.70 -15.26 2.30
C GLN A 49 -4.92 -14.58 1.17
N PHE A 50 -3.68 -14.18 1.45
CA PHE A 50 -2.83 -13.53 0.45
C PHE A 50 -2.48 -14.47 -0.69
N LYS A 51 -2.12 -15.73 -0.38
CA LYS A 51 -1.86 -16.75 -1.38
C LYS A 51 -3.05 -16.94 -2.33
N LEU A 52 -4.26 -17.08 -1.80
CA LEU A 52 -5.47 -17.23 -2.59
C LEU A 52 -5.72 -16.04 -3.52
N LEU A 53 -5.47 -14.81 -3.04
CA LEU A 53 -5.60 -13.61 -3.86
C LEU A 53 -4.58 -13.59 -5.01
N ILE A 54 -3.34 -13.98 -4.76
CA ILE A 54 -2.30 -14.06 -5.80
C ILE A 54 -2.62 -15.17 -6.81
N GLU A 55 -3.05 -16.35 -6.36
CA GLU A 55 -3.48 -17.43 -7.26
C GLU A 55 -4.65 -17.00 -8.15
N SER A 56 -5.63 -16.29 -7.60
CA SER A 56 -6.73 -15.73 -8.38
C SER A 56 -6.24 -14.70 -9.43
N LEU A 57 -5.31 -13.82 -9.05
CA LEU A 57 -4.71 -12.85 -9.97
C LEU A 57 -3.99 -13.55 -11.14
N LEU A 58 -3.19 -14.57 -10.85
CA LEU A 58 -2.44 -15.33 -11.85
C LEU A 58 -3.34 -16.08 -12.84
N ASN A 59 -4.59 -16.37 -12.46
CA ASN A 59 -5.58 -17.03 -13.30
C ASN A 59 -6.51 -16.06 -14.05
N ASP A 60 -6.39 -14.74 -13.82
CA ASP A 60 -7.15 -13.69 -14.51
C ASP A 60 -6.21 -12.88 -15.42
N ASN A 61 -6.09 -13.29 -16.68
CA ASN A 61 -5.19 -12.68 -17.64
C ASN A 61 -5.46 -11.18 -17.87
N SER A 62 -6.73 -10.76 -17.79
CA SER A 62 -7.10 -9.34 -17.98
C SER A 62 -6.60 -8.51 -16.80
N TYR A 63 -6.88 -8.97 -15.59
CA TYR A 63 -6.46 -8.26 -14.38
C TYR A 63 -4.94 -8.32 -14.19
N LEU A 64 -4.31 -9.44 -14.49
CA LEU A 64 -2.85 -9.58 -14.48
C LEU A 64 -2.18 -8.58 -15.44
N SER A 65 -2.73 -8.37 -16.63
CA SER A 65 -2.24 -7.38 -17.59
C SER A 65 -2.38 -5.95 -17.07
N GLU A 66 -3.48 -5.62 -16.40
CA GLU A 66 -3.67 -4.33 -15.74
C GLU A 66 -2.64 -4.10 -14.63
N VAL A 67 -2.47 -5.08 -13.74
CA VAL A 67 -1.47 -5.04 -12.67
C VAL A 67 -0.07 -4.88 -13.23
N ALA A 68 0.29 -5.64 -14.26
CA ALA A 68 1.60 -5.56 -14.91
C ALA A 68 1.86 -4.17 -15.49
N SER A 69 0.88 -3.56 -16.14
CA SER A 69 1.01 -2.22 -16.73
C SER A 69 1.28 -1.11 -15.71
N GLY A 70 0.78 -1.29 -14.47
CA GLY A 70 0.97 -0.36 -13.35
C GLY A 70 2.18 -0.67 -12.46
N SER A 71 2.88 -1.77 -12.74
CA SER A 71 3.99 -2.27 -11.92
C SER A 71 5.33 -1.93 -12.56
N PHE A 72 6.34 -1.65 -11.72
CA PHE A 72 7.69 -1.35 -12.20
C PHE A 72 8.74 -1.52 -11.11
N GLN A 73 9.99 -1.67 -11.53
CA GLN A 73 11.14 -1.68 -10.62
C GLN A 73 11.45 -0.26 -10.17
N GLN A 74 11.57 -0.06 -8.87
CA GLN A 74 11.98 1.21 -8.29
C GLN A 74 13.51 1.36 -8.36
N PRO A 75 14.02 2.59 -8.60
CA PRO A 75 15.45 2.87 -8.53
C PRO A 75 16.09 2.43 -7.22
N ASN A 76 15.33 2.44 -6.12
CA ASN A 76 15.75 2.05 -4.76
C ASN A 76 15.86 0.53 -4.56
N GLY A 77 15.79 -0.27 -5.64
CA GLY A 77 16.12 -1.69 -5.60
C GLY A 77 14.98 -2.62 -5.17
N PHE A 78 13.73 -2.20 -5.26
CA PHE A 78 12.59 -3.09 -5.05
C PHE A 78 11.60 -3.05 -6.22
N ASP A 79 10.88 -4.15 -6.42
CA ASP A 79 9.80 -4.23 -7.38
C ASP A 79 8.50 -3.74 -6.74
N ARG A 80 7.85 -2.77 -7.39
CA ARG A 80 6.56 -2.25 -6.98
C ARG A 80 5.45 -2.84 -7.82
N ILE A 81 4.67 -3.75 -7.26
CA ILE A 81 3.52 -4.36 -7.90
C ILE A 81 2.26 -3.58 -7.51
N SER A 82 1.54 -3.05 -8.48
CA SER A 82 0.33 -2.24 -8.29
C SER A 82 -0.91 -3.13 -8.32
N LEU A 83 -1.27 -3.71 -7.18
CA LEU A 83 -2.37 -4.67 -7.07
C LEU A 83 -3.75 -4.04 -7.28
N ILE A 84 -3.99 -2.85 -6.75
CA ILE A 84 -5.21 -2.06 -6.96
C ILE A 84 -4.81 -0.60 -7.14
N ASN A 85 -5.37 0.06 -8.14
CA ASN A 85 -5.21 1.49 -8.38
C ASN A 85 -6.59 2.13 -8.57
N ASN A 86 -7.24 2.47 -7.47
CA ASN A 86 -8.59 3.04 -7.47
C ASN A 86 -8.53 4.57 -7.55
N LYS A 87 -9.40 5.17 -8.39
CA LYS A 87 -9.41 6.61 -8.60
C LYS A 87 -10.44 7.34 -7.75
N VAL A 88 -11.57 6.71 -7.48
CA VAL A 88 -12.67 7.30 -6.72
C VAL A 88 -13.34 6.23 -5.86
N PRO A 89 -13.18 6.27 -4.51
CA PRO A 89 -12.22 7.10 -3.76
C PRO A 89 -10.77 6.79 -4.14
N GLU A 90 -9.86 7.76 -4.03
CA GLU A 90 -8.46 7.53 -4.43
C GLU A 90 -7.69 6.74 -3.37
N TYR A 91 -7.26 5.54 -3.72
CA TYR A 91 -6.32 4.73 -2.94
C TYR A 91 -5.57 3.74 -3.83
N LYS A 92 -4.47 3.22 -3.32
CA LYS A 92 -3.64 2.22 -4.00
C LYS A 92 -3.28 1.11 -3.04
N LEU A 93 -3.42 -0.15 -3.49
CA LEU A 93 -2.86 -1.30 -2.81
C LEU A 93 -1.64 -1.77 -3.60
N ARG A 94 -0.49 -1.88 -2.91
CA ARG A 94 0.78 -2.23 -3.53
C ARG A 94 1.45 -3.36 -2.78
N LEU A 95 2.17 -4.20 -3.52
CA LEU A 95 3.12 -5.15 -2.97
C LEU A 95 4.53 -4.67 -3.34
N HIS A 96 5.42 -4.63 -2.38
CA HIS A 96 6.83 -4.33 -2.58
C HIS A 96 7.64 -5.60 -2.34
N ILE A 97 8.55 -5.92 -3.27
CA ILE A 97 9.38 -7.12 -3.23
C ILE A 97 10.84 -6.67 -3.33
N TRP A 98 11.61 -6.94 -2.28
CA TRP A 98 13.05 -6.72 -2.24
C TRP A 98 13.79 -8.04 -2.45
N GLY A 99 14.97 -7.98 -3.04
CA GLY A 99 15.90 -9.12 -3.07
C GLY A 99 16.05 -9.87 -4.38
N LEU A 100 15.20 -9.64 -5.40
CA LEU A 100 15.39 -10.30 -6.69
C LEU A 100 16.56 -9.69 -7.49
N GLN A 101 16.88 -8.42 -7.29
CA GLN A 101 17.98 -7.69 -7.94
C GLN A 101 18.56 -6.56 -7.06
N THR A 102 18.47 -6.66 -5.73
CA THR A 102 18.98 -5.60 -4.85
C THR A 102 20.47 -5.45 -5.00
N ARG A 103 20.89 -4.23 -5.36
CA ARG A 103 22.28 -3.83 -5.13
C ARG A 103 22.49 -3.73 -3.63
N PRO A 104 23.52 -4.38 -3.04
CA PRO A 104 23.78 -4.34 -1.61
C PRO A 104 23.94 -2.94 -1.02
N ASP A 105 24.20 -1.96 -1.86
CA ASP A 105 24.58 -0.59 -1.51
C ASP A 105 23.50 0.46 -1.82
N SER A 106 22.25 0.06 -2.12
CA SER A 106 21.16 1.02 -2.32
C SER A 106 20.61 1.49 -0.96
N GLU A 107 21.27 2.46 -0.34
CA GLU A 107 20.64 3.25 0.70
C GLU A 107 19.53 4.10 0.07
N GLU A 108 18.34 4.06 0.63
CA GLU A 108 17.29 4.99 0.24
C GLU A 108 17.64 6.38 0.76
N ASP A 109 17.53 7.38 -0.12
CA ASP A 109 17.66 8.78 0.29
C ASP A 109 16.59 9.12 1.34
N ILE A 110 16.94 10.01 2.26
CA ILE A 110 15.98 10.55 3.22
C ILE A 110 14.89 11.27 2.43
N HIS A 111 13.67 10.80 2.54
CA HIS A 111 12.53 11.34 1.80
C HIS A 111 11.27 11.43 2.67
N ASN A 112 10.33 12.22 2.23
CA ASN A 112 9.02 12.37 2.86
C ASN A 112 7.92 11.79 1.97
N HIS A 113 6.92 11.17 2.59
CA HIS A 113 5.71 10.75 1.89
C HIS A 113 4.65 11.84 1.94
N THR A 114 4.10 12.19 0.79
CA THR A 114 3.02 13.19 0.66
C THR A 114 1.63 12.59 0.91
N TYR A 115 1.56 11.30 1.24
CA TYR A 115 0.33 10.56 1.49
C TYR A 115 0.46 9.70 2.75
N SER A 116 -0.68 9.42 3.38
CA SER A 116 -0.76 8.46 4.49
C SER A 116 -0.83 7.03 3.97
N PHE A 117 -0.21 6.08 4.66
CA PHE A 117 -0.25 4.68 4.29
C PHE A 117 -0.27 3.75 5.50
N ALA A 118 -0.78 2.55 5.31
CA ALA A 118 -0.62 1.43 6.22
C ALA A 118 0.14 0.31 5.52
N SER A 119 1.07 -0.34 6.20
CA SER A 119 1.85 -1.44 5.64
C SER A 119 1.99 -2.61 6.61
N SER A 120 2.32 -3.77 6.07
CA SER A 120 2.67 -4.97 6.84
C SER A 120 3.75 -5.74 6.10
N VAL A 121 4.77 -6.17 6.82
CA VAL A 121 5.77 -7.10 6.30
C VAL A 121 5.14 -8.50 6.24
N LEU A 122 5.11 -9.10 5.06
CA LEU A 122 4.58 -10.45 4.83
C LEU A 122 5.65 -11.51 5.03
N SER A 123 6.88 -11.21 4.64
CA SER A 123 8.03 -12.11 4.78
C SER A 123 9.32 -11.30 4.89
N GLY A 124 10.29 -11.80 5.66
CA GLY A 124 11.57 -11.15 5.86
C GLY A 124 11.54 -10.09 6.97
N LEU A 125 12.49 -9.17 6.91
CA LEU A 125 12.68 -8.09 7.87
C LEU A 125 12.93 -6.77 7.14
N LEU A 126 12.20 -5.73 7.53
CA LEU A 126 12.38 -4.36 7.03
C LEU A 126 12.95 -3.49 8.15
N HIS A 127 14.13 -2.91 7.93
CA HIS A 127 14.69 -1.88 8.79
C HIS A 127 14.23 -0.50 8.30
N GLN A 128 13.71 0.31 9.22
CA GLN A 128 13.24 1.67 8.92
C GLN A 128 13.84 2.64 9.92
N GLN A 129 14.36 3.76 9.43
CA GLN A 129 14.83 4.87 10.24
C GLN A 129 13.91 6.08 10.03
N LEU A 130 13.42 6.65 11.12
CA LEU A 130 12.57 7.85 11.11
C LEU A 130 13.42 9.06 11.46
N PHE A 131 13.26 10.13 10.68
CA PHE A 131 13.94 11.41 10.90
C PHE A 131 12.91 12.47 11.28
N CYS A 132 13.22 13.30 12.25
CA CYS A 132 12.43 14.46 12.62
C CYS A 132 13.17 15.72 12.15
N ILE A 133 12.43 16.65 11.53
CA ILE A 133 12.96 17.99 11.24
C ILE A 133 12.96 18.74 12.57
N VAL A 134 14.14 19.13 13.03
CA VAL A 134 14.31 20.01 14.18
C VAL A 134 14.63 21.40 13.63
N PRO A 135 13.86 22.46 14.01
CA PRO A 135 14.23 23.83 13.64
C PRO A 135 15.64 24.13 14.15
N ASP A 136 16.50 24.66 13.28
CA ASP A 136 17.81 25.10 13.71
C ASP A 136 17.65 26.31 14.64
N ALA A 137 18.21 26.20 15.84
CA ALA A 137 18.17 27.30 16.83
C ALA A 137 19.11 28.44 16.48
N SER A 138 19.96 28.29 15.45
CA SER A 138 20.97 29.28 15.05
C SER A 138 20.41 30.39 14.20
N GLY A 139 19.20 30.30 13.65
CA GLY A 139 18.48 31.43 13.06
C GLY A 139 19.20 32.26 12.00
N ASP A 140 20.07 31.64 11.21
CA ASP A 140 20.76 32.27 10.06
C ASP A 140 20.12 31.79 8.75
#